data_30f9277aee9ba0f69ac3a754c2bdbc19
#
_entry.id   30f9277aee9ba0f69ac3a754c2bdbc19
#
_cell.length_a   1.000
_cell.length_b   1.000
_cell.length_c   1.000
_cell.angle_alpha   90.00
_cell.angle_beta   90.00
_cell.angle_gamma   90.00
#
_symmetry.space_group_name_H-M   'P 1'
#
loop_
_entity.id
_entity.type
_entity.pdbx_description
1 polymer ?
#
loop_
_entity_poly.entity_id
_entity_poly.type
_entity_poly.pdbx_seq_one_letter_code
_entity_poly.pdbx_strand_id
1 'polypeptide(L)'
;EWPAARIAEAVAFARENGLHPPVVEQPQYSMLYRERVENEILPEAERFGMGLVVWSPLAQGMLTGKYDEGIPEGSRFARYDQFRERYLTEENRRKVLKLKAVADELGLTRTQLALAWVLRLPGISSAITGTTRPEQIKESLGAAGVDLPQEALEKIEAILRGEA
;
A
#
# COMPACT_ATOMS: atom_id res chain seq x y z
N GLU A 1 -10.16 3.76 11.05
CA GLU A 1 -9.26 2.60 11.28
C GLU A 1 -9.28 2.23 12.77
N TRP A 2 -9.68 1.02 13.06
CA TRP A 2 -9.66 0.50 14.42
C TRP A 2 -8.38 -0.28 14.73
N PRO A 3 -7.92 -0.28 15.99
CA PRO A 3 -6.92 -1.26 16.44
C PRO A 3 -7.46 -2.69 16.32
N ALA A 4 -6.58 -3.65 16.09
CA ALA A 4 -6.93 -5.07 15.96
C ALA A 4 -7.80 -5.58 17.14
N ALA A 5 -7.49 -5.18 18.38
CA ALA A 5 -8.30 -5.53 19.55
C ALA A 5 -9.75 -5.03 19.46
N ARG A 6 -9.98 -3.84 18.90
CA ARG A 6 -11.35 -3.31 18.72
C ARG A 6 -12.12 -4.04 17.62
N ILE A 7 -11.42 -4.48 16.57
CA ILE A 7 -12.02 -5.33 15.53
C ILE A 7 -12.48 -6.64 16.17
N ALA A 8 -11.64 -7.28 16.98
CA ALA A 8 -11.97 -8.51 17.70
C ALA A 8 -13.18 -8.34 18.63
N GLU A 9 -13.19 -7.26 19.44
CA GLU A 9 -14.33 -6.93 20.32
C GLU A 9 -15.64 -6.76 19.51
N ALA A 10 -15.60 -6.03 18.40
CA ALA A 10 -16.78 -5.81 17.58
C ALA A 10 -17.32 -7.10 16.95
N VAL A 11 -16.44 -7.97 16.47
CA VAL A 11 -16.82 -9.27 15.93
C VAL A 11 -17.42 -10.16 17.01
N ALA A 12 -16.80 -10.24 18.18
CA ALA A 12 -17.31 -11.02 19.32
C ALA A 12 -18.68 -10.53 19.75
N PHE A 13 -18.82 -9.22 19.99
CA PHE A 13 -20.08 -8.60 20.38
C PHE A 13 -21.20 -8.88 19.35
N ALA A 14 -20.91 -8.73 18.06
CA ALA A 14 -21.90 -8.99 17.02
C ALA A 14 -22.38 -10.44 17.03
N ARG A 15 -21.46 -11.40 17.16
CA ARG A 15 -21.78 -12.83 17.21
C ARG A 15 -22.61 -13.20 18.44
N GLU A 16 -22.24 -12.70 19.63
CA GLU A 16 -22.94 -12.96 20.88
C GLU A 16 -24.37 -12.40 20.90
N ASN A 17 -24.60 -11.31 20.18
CA ASN A 17 -25.92 -10.64 20.14
C ASN A 17 -26.71 -10.92 18.86
N GLY A 18 -26.32 -11.88 18.03
CA GLY A 18 -27.02 -12.23 16.79
C GLY A 18 -27.03 -11.10 15.74
N LEU A 19 -26.03 -10.22 15.79
CA LEU A 19 -25.85 -9.12 14.84
C LEU A 19 -24.90 -9.53 13.69
N HIS A 20 -24.93 -8.75 12.60
CA HIS A 20 -23.99 -8.91 11.50
C HIS A 20 -22.61 -8.36 11.89
N PRO A 21 -21.57 -9.21 11.98
CA PRO A 21 -20.23 -8.73 12.28
C PRO A 21 -19.64 -7.91 11.10
N PRO A 22 -18.66 -7.03 11.35
CA PRO A 22 -17.92 -6.39 10.28
C PRO A 22 -17.20 -7.45 9.42
N VAL A 23 -17.23 -7.26 8.10
CA VAL A 23 -16.62 -8.18 7.13
C VAL A 23 -15.46 -7.55 6.35
N VAL A 24 -15.24 -6.25 6.53
CA VAL A 24 -14.18 -5.48 5.86
C VAL A 24 -13.59 -4.48 6.83
N GLU A 25 -12.26 -4.33 6.81
CA GLU A 25 -11.54 -3.20 7.38
C GLU A 25 -10.88 -2.39 6.27
N GLN A 26 -10.76 -1.08 6.47
CA GLN A 26 -10.17 -0.17 5.48
C GLN A 26 -8.95 0.55 6.04
N PRO A 27 -7.79 -0.12 6.16
CA PRO A 27 -6.58 0.49 6.69
C PRO A 27 -5.74 1.18 5.61
N GLN A 28 -4.86 2.10 6.06
CA GLN A 28 -3.76 2.59 5.24
C GLN A 28 -2.73 1.48 5.04
N TYR A 29 -2.34 1.23 3.78
CA TYR A 29 -1.31 0.24 3.47
C TYR A 29 -0.54 0.59 2.20
N SER A 30 0.78 0.54 2.28
CA SER A 30 1.70 0.71 1.15
C SER A 30 3.07 0.16 1.53
N MET A 31 4.00 0.06 0.58
CA MET A 31 5.40 -0.28 0.85
C MET A 31 6.07 0.60 1.93
N LEU A 32 5.67 1.87 2.05
CA LEU A 32 6.23 2.82 3.03
C LEU A 32 5.42 2.94 4.33
N TYR A 33 4.28 2.27 4.42
CA TYR A 33 3.43 2.24 5.61
C TYR A 33 2.75 0.88 5.70
N ARG A 34 3.41 -0.08 6.32
CA ARG A 34 3.04 -1.50 6.23
C ARG A 34 2.92 -2.20 7.58
N GLU A 35 3.76 -1.86 8.53
CA GLU A 35 3.96 -2.63 9.77
C GLU A 35 2.66 -2.89 10.53
N ARG A 36 1.82 -1.86 10.69
CA ARG A 36 0.55 -2.00 11.40
C ARG A 36 -0.38 -2.99 10.74
N VAL A 37 -0.46 -2.94 9.40
CA VAL A 37 -1.33 -3.89 8.67
C VAL A 37 -0.79 -5.29 8.77
N GLU A 38 0.48 -5.49 8.47
CA GLU A 38 1.09 -6.82 8.42
C GLU A 38 1.20 -7.48 9.80
N ASN A 39 1.49 -6.70 10.86
CA ASN A 39 1.73 -7.25 12.19
C ASN A 39 0.48 -7.31 13.08
N GLU A 40 -0.55 -6.48 12.81
CA GLU A 40 -1.71 -6.35 13.71
C GLU A 40 -3.04 -6.65 13.01
N ILE A 41 -3.35 -5.91 11.91
CA ILE A 41 -4.69 -5.92 11.32
C ILE A 41 -4.92 -7.17 10.48
N LEU A 42 -3.96 -7.54 9.63
CA LEU A 42 -4.08 -8.68 8.71
C LEU A 42 -4.27 -10.01 9.46
N PRO A 43 -3.49 -10.33 10.51
CA PRO A 43 -3.70 -11.56 11.29
C PRO A 43 -5.10 -11.64 11.90
N GLU A 44 -5.65 -10.54 12.42
CA GLU A 44 -7.01 -10.52 12.96
C GLU A 44 -8.07 -10.59 11.86
N ALA A 45 -7.87 -9.91 10.72
CA ALA A 45 -8.77 -10.00 9.58
C ALA A 45 -8.87 -11.44 9.07
N GLU A 46 -7.75 -12.13 8.91
CA GLU A 46 -7.71 -13.54 8.51
C GLU A 46 -8.42 -14.44 9.52
N ARG A 47 -8.17 -14.23 10.82
CA ARG A 47 -8.83 -14.99 11.90
C ARG A 47 -10.35 -14.91 11.85
N PHE A 48 -10.90 -13.78 11.44
CA PHE A 48 -12.34 -13.55 11.38
C PHE A 48 -12.96 -13.72 10.00
N GLY A 49 -12.17 -14.01 8.98
CA GLY A 49 -12.61 -14.11 7.59
C GLY A 49 -12.99 -12.76 6.98
N MET A 50 -12.32 -11.68 7.43
CA MET A 50 -12.52 -10.33 6.93
C MET A 50 -11.58 -10.04 5.75
N GLY A 51 -12.03 -9.23 4.80
CA GLY A 51 -11.18 -8.67 3.76
C GLY A 51 -10.63 -7.30 4.14
N LEU A 52 -9.48 -6.92 3.54
CA LEU A 52 -8.94 -5.57 3.67
C LEU A 52 -9.11 -4.81 2.35
N VAL A 53 -9.70 -3.62 2.43
CA VAL A 53 -9.78 -2.66 1.32
C VAL A 53 -8.86 -1.50 1.67
N VAL A 54 -7.65 -1.51 1.14
CA VAL A 54 -6.60 -0.60 1.62
C VAL A 54 -6.60 0.73 0.87
N TRP A 55 -6.30 1.81 1.59
CA TRP A 55 -6.18 3.13 0.99
C TRP A 55 -4.73 3.62 0.97
N SER A 56 -4.46 4.57 0.07
CA SER A 56 -3.14 5.18 -0.14
C SER A 56 -2.02 4.18 -0.51
N PRO A 57 -2.28 3.19 -1.41
CA PRO A 57 -1.30 2.16 -1.76
C PRO A 57 -0.04 2.72 -2.42
N LEU A 58 -0.10 3.94 -2.99
CA LEU A 58 1.01 4.65 -3.61
C LEU A 58 1.66 5.71 -2.69
N ALA A 59 1.38 5.68 -1.37
CA ALA A 59 1.94 6.62 -0.40
C ALA A 59 1.79 8.09 -0.86
N GLN A 60 0.57 8.50 -1.19
CA GLN A 60 0.23 9.84 -1.70
C GLN A 60 0.95 10.21 -3.02
N GLY A 61 1.38 9.19 -3.77
CA GLY A 61 2.11 9.32 -5.03
C GLY A 61 3.63 9.28 -4.90
N MET A 62 4.18 9.09 -3.69
CA MET A 62 5.62 8.93 -3.48
C MET A 62 6.18 7.74 -4.26
N LEU A 63 5.49 6.61 -4.22
CA LEU A 63 5.89 5.36 -4.88
C LEU A 63 5.79 5.39 -6.41
N THR A 64 5.23 6.43 -7.02
CA THR A 64 5.19 6.58 -8.48
C THR A 64 6.50 7.10 -9.07
N GLY A 65 7.37 7.66 -8.23
CA GLY A 65 8.62 8.30 -8.65
C GLY A 65 8.49 9.73 -9.16
N LYS A 66 7.28 10.29 -9.20
CA LYS A 66 7.07 11.66 -9.69
C LYS A 66 7.75 12.76 -8.86
N TYR A 67 8.28 12.40 -7.68
CA TYR A 67 8.97 13.30 -6.78
C TYR A 67 10.51 13.12 -6.79
N ASP A 68 11.06 12.32 -7.70
CA ASP A 68 12.50 12.02 -7.77
C ASP A 68 13.33 13.30 -8.02
N GLU A 69 12.87 14.14 -8.94
CA GLU A 69 13.57 15.37 -9.36
C GLU A 69 13.01 16.63 -8.68
N GLY A 70 12.06 16.49 -7.77
CA GLY A 70 11.45 17.62 -7.08
C GLY A 70 9.94 17.48 -6.91
N ILE A 71 9.27 18.58 -6.56
CA ILE A 71 7.82 18.59 -6.32
C ILE A 71 7.13 19.25 -7.52
N PRO A 72 6.46 18.47 -8.39
CA PRO A 72 5.74 19.05 -9.52
C PRO A 72 4.63 19.99 -9.07
N GLU A 73 4.46 21.09 -9.78
CA GLU A 73 3.37 22.03 -9.54
C GLU A 73 2.00 21.32 -9.60
N GLY A 74 1.08 21.69 -8.71
CA GLY A 74 -0.24 21.10 -8.63
C GLY A 74 -0.27 19.67 -8.10
N SER A 75 0.89 19.06 -7.79
CA SER A 75 0.95 17.73 -7.18
C SER A 75 0.41 17.74 -5.74
N ARG A 76 0.17 16.56 -5.18
CA ARG A 76 -0.33 16.44 -3.81
C ARG A 76 0.62 17.03 -2.78
N PHE A 77 1.93 16.83 -2.93
CA PHE A 77 2.93 17.41 -2.02
C PHE A 77 3.13 18.92 -2.20
N ALA A 78 2.79 19.49 -3.37
CA ALA A 78 2.75 20.93 -3.56
C ALA A 78 1.55 21.59 -2.87
N ARG A 79 0.46 20.84 -2.67
CA ARG A 79 -0.79 21.36 -2.09
C ARG A 79 -0.93 21.10 -0.59
N TYR A 80 -0.29 20.06 -0.07
CA TYR A 80 -0.49 19.59 1.30
C TYR A 80 0.85 19.30 1.98
N ASP A 81 1.32 20.25 2.78
CA ASP A 81 2.60 20.19 3.50
C ASP A 81 2.70 18.96 4.41
N GLN A 82 1.62 18.62 5.10
CA GLN A 82 1.55 17.45 5.98
C GLN A 82 1.90 16.13 5.30
N PHE A 83 1.51 15.96 4.04
CA PHE A 83 1.88 14.77 3.29
C PHE A 83 3.33 14.84 2.81
N ARG A 84 3.79 16.03 2.43
CA ARG A 84 5.18 16.25 2.04
C ARG A 84 6.12 15.92 3.20
N GLU A 85 5.88 16.49 4.37
CA GLU A 85 6.70 16.25 5.57
C GLU A 85 6.73 14.78 5.98
N ARG A 86 5.58 14.10 5.91
CA ARG A 86 5.46 12.69 6.28
C ARG A 86 6.14 11.73 5.31
N TYR A 87 6.05 11.97 4.00
CA TYR A 87 6.46 10.99 2.99
C TYR A 87 7.73 11.36 2.24
N LEU A 88 8.03 12.64 2.03
CA LEU A 88 9.19 13.09 1.26
C LEU A 88 10.44 13.20 2.17
N THR A 89 10.80 12.11 2.82
CA THR A 89 12.04 11.98 3.59
C THR A 89 13.18 11.48 2.70
N GLU A 90 14.43 11.76 3.07
CA GLU A 90 15.60 11.23 2.35
C GLU A 90 15.64 9.69 2.35
N GLU A 91 15.17 9.07 3.43
CA GLU A 91 15.05 7.61 3.51
C GLU A 91 14.06 7.08 2.47
N ASN A 92 12.85 7.64 2.42
CA ASN A 92 11.82 7.23 1.46
C ASN A 92 12.27 7.49 0.02
N ARG A 93 12.93 8.62 -0.25
CA ARG A 93 13.50 8.90 -1.58
C ARG A 93 14.49 7.83 -2.01
N ARG A 94 15.43 7.46 -1.14
CA ARG A 94 16.38 6.39 -1.43
C ARG A 94 15.70 5.06 -1.71
N LYS A 95 14.72 4.67 -0.89
CA LYS A 95 13.93 3.45 -1.12
C LYS A 95 13.23 3.48 -2.49
N VAL A 96 12.52 4.55 -2.80
CA VAL A 96 11.78 4.70 -4.07
C VAL A 96 12.70 4.72 -5.29
N LEU A 97 13.89 5.32 -5.19
CA LEU A 97 14.88 5.29 -6.26
C LEU A 97 15.41 3.86 -6.51
N LYS A 98 15.70 3.10 -5.44
CA LYS A 98 16.15 1.69 -5.57
C LYS A 98 15.05 0.78 -6.12
N LEU A 99 13.80 1.01 -5.75
CA LEU A 99 12.65 0.26 -6.31
C LEU A 99 12.51 0.44 -7.83
N LYS A 100 13.07 1.52 -8.40
CA LYS A 100 13.08 1.69 -9.87
C LYS A 100 13.80 0.56 -10.58
N ALA A 101 14.96 0.13 -10.08
CA ALA A 101 15.72 -0.96 -10.71
C ALA A 101 14.91 -2.27 -10.71
N VAL A 102 14.22 -2.59 -9.61
CA VAL A 102 13.35 -3.78 -9.53
C VAL A 102 12.17 -3.68 -10.51
N ALA A 103 11.57 -2.50 -10.62
CA ALA A 103 10.49 -2.29 -11.58
C ALA A 103 10.97 -2.46 -13.04
N ASP A 104 12.12 -1.88 -13.37
CA ASP A 104 12.73 -1.98 -14.70
C ASP A 104 13.07 -3.45 -15.06
N GLU A 105 13.64 -4.24 -14.14
CA GLU A 105 13.91 -5.66 -14.32
C GLU A 105 12.66 -6.48 -14.65
N LEU A 106 11.50 -6.09 -14.09
CA LEU A 106 10.23 -6.76 -14.30
C LEU A 106 9.42 -6.19 -15.48
N GLY A 107 9.91 -5.15 -16.15
CA GLY A 107 9.16 -4.44 -17.20
C GLY A 107 7.92 -3.71 -16.68
N LEU A 108 7.92 -3.32 -15.42
CA LEU A 108 6.80 -2.62 -14.75
C LEU A 108 7.14 -1.14 -14.53
N THR A 109 6.11 -0.31 -14.45
CA THR A 109 6.29 1.00 -13.82
C THR A 109 6.37 0.85 -12.30
N ARG A 110 6.94 1.85 -11.59
CA ARG A 110 6.94 1.84 -10.12
C ARG A 110 5.52 1.86 -9.53
N THR A 111 4.58 2.50 -10.21
CA THR A 111 3.16 2.46 -9.85
C THR A 111 2.63 1.03 -9.88
N GLN A 112 2.90 0.31 -10.96
CA GLN A 112 2.48 -1.09 -11.10
C GLN A 112 3.17 -2.00 -10.09
N LEU A 113 4.48 -1.85 -9.90
CA LEU A 113 5.22 -2.60 -8.88
C LEU A 113 4.64 -2.40 -7.49
N ALA A 114 4.38 -1.14 -7.09
CA ALA A 114 3.82 -0.82 -5.78
C ALA A 114 2.42 -1.40 -5.57
N LEU A 115 1.56 -1.34 -6.57
CA LEU A 115 0.21 -1.89 -6.51
C LEU A 115 0.21 -3.42 -6.52
N ALA A 116 1.03 -4.06 -7.36
CA ALA A 116 1.19 -5.51 -7.37
C ALA A 116 1.72 -6.02 -6.01
N TRP A 117 2.68 -5.30 -5.42
CA TRP A 117 3.19 -5.63 -4.10
C TRP A 117 2.11 -5.51 -3.01
N VAL A 118 1.27 -4.48 -3.05
CA VAL A 118 0.14 -4.34 -2.12
C VAL A 118 -0.83 -5.52 -2.26
N LEU A 119 -1.16 -5.88 -3.49
CA LEU A 119 -2.15 -6.93 -3.80
C LEU A 119 -1.61 -8.36 -3.65
N ARG A 120 -0.32 -8.55 -3.35
CA ARG A 120 0.31 -9.88 -3.20
C ARG A 120 -0.24 -10.70 -2.04
N LEU A 121 -0.79 -10.05 -1.03
CA LEU A 121 -1.29 -10.70 0.17
C LEU A 121 -2.75 -11.13 -0.01
N PRO A 122 -3.09 -12.41 0.21
CA PRO A 122 -4.46 -12.92 -0.02
C PRO A 122 -5.54 -12.18 0.78
N GLY A 123 -5.21 -11.65 1.96
CA GLY A 123 -6.14 -10.88 2.79
C GLY A 123 -6.44 -9.48 2.27
N ILE A 124 -5.69 -8.97 1.29
CA ILE A 124 -5.96 -7.69 0.64
C ILE A 124 -6.94 -7.90 -0.51
N SER A 125 -8.19 -7.57 -0.29
CA SER A 125 -9.27 -7.72 -1.29
C SER A 125 -9.25 -6.64 -2.37
N SER A 126 -8.80 -5.43 -2.04
CA SER A 126 -8.78 -4.30 -2.98
C SER A 126 -7.84 -3.18 -2.51
N ALA A 127 -7.29 -2.45 -3.49
CA ALA A 127 -6.49 -1.26 -3.26
C ALA A 127 -7.19 -0.02 -3.86
N ILE A 128 -7.51 0.96 -3.02
CA ILE A 128 -8.17 2.21 -3.45
C ILE A 128 -7.14 3.14 -4.07
N THR A 129 -7.26 3.38 -5.36
CA THR A 129 -6.43 4.34 -6.10
C THR A 129 -7.23 5.58 -6.47
N GLY A 130 -6.62 6.77 -6.26
CA GLY A 130 -7.18 8.03 -6.72
C GLY A 130 -6.40 8.55 -7.91
N THR A 131 -7.10 8.97 -8.96
CA THR A 131 -6.50 9.51 -10.17
C THR A 131 -7.09 10.85 -10.56
N THR A 132 -6.31 11.68 -11.24
CA THR A 132 -6.75 12.98 -11.79
C THR A 132 -6.74 12.99 -13.30
N ARG A 133 -6.22 11.93 -13.94
CA ARG A 133 -6.13 11.79 -15.41
C ARG A 133 -6.39 10.33 -15.80
N PRO A 134 -7.04 10.09 -16.96
CA PRO A 134 -7.37 8.73 -17.42
C PRO A 134 -6.15 7.80 -17.58
N GLU A 135 -4.99 8.36 -17.95
CA GLU A 135 -3.75 7.60 -18.16
C GLU A 135 -3.28 6.94 -16.86
N GLN A 136 -3.48 7.61 -15.73
CA GLN A 136 -3.12 7.08 -14.41
C GLN A 136 -3.95 5.84 -14.04
N ILE A 137 -5.24 5.81 -14.39
CA ILE A 137 -6.07 4.62 -14.19
C ILE A 137 -5.58 3.45 -15.05
N LYS A 138 -5.26 3.71 -16.34
CA LYS A 138 -4.74 2.68 -17.23
C LYS A 138 -3.43 2.09 -16.72
N GLU A 139 -2.53 2.95 -16.23
CA GLU A 139 -1.28 2.53 -15.60
C GLU A 139 -1.53 1.65 -14.38
N SER A 140 -2.41 2.11 -13.47
CA SER A 140 -2.74 1.38 -12.24
C SER A 140 -3.37 0.02 -12.51
N LEU A 141 -4.27 -0.07 -13.51
CA LEU A 141 -4.90 -1.33 -13.92
C LEU A 141 -3.89 -2.35 -14.44
N GLY A 142 -2.76 -1.92 -14.99
CA GLY A 142 -1.67 -2.80 -15.40
C GLY A 142 -1.00 -3.58 -14.26
N ALA A 143 -1.32 -3.26 -13.00
CA ALA A 143 -0.88 -4.05 -11.85
C ALA A 143 -1.79 -5.24 -11.54
N ALA A 144 -3.00 -5.28 -12.11
CA ALA A 144 -3.95 -6.35 -11.84
C ALA A 144 -3.47 -7.67 -12.44
N GLY A 145 -3.41 -8.72 -11.62
CA GLY A 145 -2.96 -10.04 -12.04
C GLY A 145 -1.44 -10.16 -12.23
N VAL A 146 -0.66 -9.17 -11.80
CA VAL A 146 0.81 -9.28 -11.78
C VAL A 146 1.24 -10.06 -10.56
N ASP A 147 1.82 -11.24 -10.78
CA ASP A 147 2.49 -12.03 -9.76
C ASP A 147 3.97 -11.65 -9.70
N LEU A 148 4.41 -11.18 -8.53
CA LEU A 148 5.80 -10.83 -8.31
C LEU A 148 6.61 -12.08 -7.97
N PRO A 149 7.73 -12.36 -8.70
CA PRO A 149 8.60 -13.48 -8.38
C PRO A 149 9.19 -13.34 -6.98
N GLN A 150 9.47 -14.46 -6.32
CA GLN A 150 10.03 -14.50 -4.97
C GLN A 150 11.34 -13.70 -4.86
N GLU A 151 12.22 -13.81 -5.86
CA GLU A 151 13.46 -13.03 -5.91
C GLU A 151 13.23 -11.52 -5.90
N ALA A 152 12.20 -11.06 -6.63
CA ALA A 152 11.83 -9.64 -6.64
C ALA A 152 11.27 -9.18 -5.29
N LEU A 153 10.45 -10.03 -4.64
CA LEU A 153 9.95 -9.75 -3.29
C LEU A 153 11.09 -9.64 -2.27
N GLU A 154 12.09 -10.50 -2.35
CA GLU A 154 13.29 -10.45 -1.47
C GLU A 154 14.10 -9.16 -1.70
N LYS A 155 14.31 -8.76 -2.96
CA LYS A 155 14.97 -7.49 -3.29
C LYS A 155 14.17 -6.29 -2.74
N ILE A 156 12.85 -6.30 -2.92
CA ILE A 156 11.97 -5.25 -2.38
C ILE A 156 12.09 -5.18 -0.86
N GLU A 157 12.03 -6.33 -0.17
CA GLU A 157 12.14 -6.37 1.29
C GLU A 157 13.48 -5.82 1.80
N ALA A 158 14.60 -6.19 1.16
CA ALA A 158 15.91 -5.64 1.49
C ALA A 158 15.96 -4.11 1.32
N ILE A 159 15.39 -3.58 0.23
CA ILE A 159 15.28 -2.14 0.00
C ILE A 159 14.43 -1.46 1.10
N LEU A 160 13.28 -2.04 1.42
CA LEU A 160 12.36 -1.45 2.41
C LEU A 160 12.93 -1.46 3.83
N ARG A 161 13.79 -2.44 4.16
CA ARG A 161 14.54 -2.47 5.43
C ARG A 161 15.78 -1.58 5.44
N GLY A 162 16.21 -1.07 4.29
CA GLY A 162 17.42 -0.27 4.16
C GLY A 162 18.72 -1.09 4.14
N GLU A 163 18.62 -2.38 3.82
CA GLU A 163 19.72 -3.35 3.76
C GLU A 163 20.39 -3.42 2.37
N ALA A 164 19.77 -2.81 1.37
CA ALA A 164 20.22 -2.82 -0.02
C ALA A 164 20.59 -1.42 -0.52
#